data_a592d2f1ee554d8d2c9ffb87e04af274
#
_entry.id   a592d2f1ee554d8d2c9ffb87e04af274
#
_cell.length_a   1.000
_cell.length_b   1.000
_cell.length_c   1.000
_cell.angle_alpha   90.00
_cell.angle_beta   90.00
_cell.angle_gamma   90.00
#
_symmetry.space_group_name_H-M   'P 1'
#
loop_
_entity.id
_entity.type
_entity.pdbx_description
1 polymer ?
#
loop_
_entity_poly.entity_id
_entity_poly.type
_entity_poly.pdbx_seq_one_letter_code
_entity_poly.pdbx_strand_id
1 'polypeptide(L)'
;MPKFYVRWRVNPKRPFKTAEELEKFVLHMLEEVKAELQGGLAKDWGICVDGSGGYLIYEAPSEADLFASLHKWMSHVDVDVRQVLTVEQAIESRKAAASQAGKQVS
;
A
#
# COMPACT_ATOMS: atom_id res chain seq x y z
N MET A 1 -9.75 4.95 -10.04
CA MET A 1 -9.61 4.88 -8.57
C MET A 1 -8.24 5.35 -8.15
N PRO A 2 -8.11 6.04 -7.02
CA PRO A 2 -6.79 6.41 -6.50
C PRO A 2 -5.88 5.21 -6.31
N LYS A 3 -4.61 5.42 -6.57
CA LYS A 3 -3.57 4.41 -6.47
C LYS A 3 -2.67 4.74 -5.29
N PHE A 4 -2.35 3.74 -4.48
CA PHE A 4 -1.57 3.92 -3.26
C PHE A 4 -0.36 3.01 -3.27
N TYR A 5 0.77 3.56 -2.85
CA TYR A 5 1.97 2.81 -2.50
C TYR A 5 1.98 2.62 -0.99
N VAL A 6 2.03 1.38 -0.55
CA VAL A 6 2.07 1.02 0.86
C VAL A 6 3.40 0.34 1.14
N ARG A 7 4.18 0.90 2.04
CA ARG A 7 5.37 0.25 2.57
C ARG A 7 5.00 -0.34 3.92
N TRP A 8 5.26 -1.61 4.11
CA TRP A 8 4.94 -2.27 5.36
C TRP A 8 6.18 -2.89 6.00
N ARG A 9 6.19 -2.94 7.32
CA ARG A 9 7.28 -3.53 8.11
C ARG A 9 6.71 -4.27 9.29
N VAL A 10 7.32 -5.43 9.63
CA VAL A 10 6.98 -6.16 10.84
C VAL A 10 7.46 -5.33 12.04
N ASN A 11 6.57 -5.11 13.01
CA ASN A 11 6.91 -4.32 14.20
C ASN A 11 7.55 -5.23 15.25
N PRO A 12 8.85 -5.03 15.58
CA PRO A 12 9.54 -5.87 16.57
C PRO A 12 9.03 -5.68 17.99
N LYS A 13 8.29 -4.59 18.28
CA LYS A 13 7.70 -4.32 19.58
C LYS A 13 6.38 -5.06 19.79
N ARG A 14 5.84 -5.68 18.75
CA ARG A 14 4.61 -6.47 18.79
C ARG A 14 4.89 -7.87 18.23
N PRO A 15 5.78 -8.65 18.88
CA PRO A 15 6.18 -9.94 18.37
C PRO A 15 5.07 -10.98 18.53
N PHE A 16 5.19 -12.05 17.79
CA PHE A 16 4.33 -13.22 17.98
C PHE A 16 4.80 -14.01 19.19
N LYS A 17 3.84 -14.63 19.90
CA LYS A 17 4.16 -15.40 21.11
C LYS A 17 4.93 -16.67 20.80
N THR A 18 4.64 -17.30 19.65
CA THR A 18 5.29 -18.55 19.23
C THR A 18 5.62 -18.50 17.74
N ALA A 19 6.58 -19.33 17.34
CA ALA A 19 6.91 -19.52 15.95
C ALA A 19 5.73 -20.03 15.14
N GLU A 20 4.88 -20.85 15.77
CA GLU A 20 3.68 -21.37 15.13
C GLU A 20 2.66 -20.28 14.82
N GLU A 21 2.47 -19.33 15.72
CA GLU A 21 1.59 -18.17 15.50
C GLU A 21 2.10 -17.30 14.36
N LEU A 22 3.40 -17.07 14.32
CA LEU A 22 4.05 -16.33 13.23
C LEU A 22 3.78 -17.00 11.88
N GLU A 23 3.98 -18.31 11.82
CA GLU A 23 3.78 -19.07 10.60
C GLU A 23 2.34 -19.01 10.10
N LYS A 24 1.37 -19.16 11.01
CA LYS A 24 -0.05 -19.06 10.68
C LYS A 24 -0.41 -17.68 10.17
N PHE A 25 0.11 -16.63 10.80
CA PHE A 25 -0.13 -15.25 10.36
C PHE A 25 0.42 -15.00 8.97
N VAL A 26 1.66 -15.40 8.72
CA VAL A 26 2.32 -15.21 7.43
C VAL A 26 1.58 -15.94 6.32
N LEU A 27 1.22 -17.20 6.54
CA LEU A 27 0.50 -18.00 5.55
C LEU A 27 -0.88 -17.40 5.26
N HIS A 28 -1.60 -16.95 6.29
CA HIS A 28 -2.90 -16.31 6.13
C HIS A 28 -2.77 -15.01 5.33
N MET A 29 -1.76 -14.19 5.65
CA MET A 29 -1.48 -12.95 4.92
C MET A 29 -1.22 -13.22 3.44
N LEU A 30 -0.36 -14.20 3.15
CA LEU A 30 -0.01 -14.55 1.77
C LEU A 30 -1.23 -15.03 0.97
N GLU A 31 -2.10 -15.83 1.58
CA GLU A 31 -3.33 -16.29 0.94
C GLU A 31 -4.28 -15.13 0.63
N GLU A 32 -4.44 -14.21 1.55
CA GLU A 32 -5.32 -13.05 1.34
C GLU A 32 -4.75 -12.11 0.28
N VAL A 33 -3.44 -11.84 0.30
CA VAL A 33 -2.78 -11.02 -0.71
C VAL A 33 -2.94 -11.64 -2.10
N LYS A 34 -2.77 -12.95 -2.18
CA LYS A 34 -2.97 -13.68 -3.43
C LYS A 34 -4.39 -13.46 -3.98
N ALA A 35 -5.39 -13.55 -3.11
CA ALA A 35 -6.78 -13.32 -3.49
C ALA A 35 -7.01 -11.86 -3.95
N GLU A 36 -6.42 -10.90 -3.27
CA GLU A 36 -6.52 -9.48 -3.65
C GLU A 36 -5.83 -9.19 -4.99
N LEU A 37 -4.71 -9.82 -5.27
CA LEU A 37 -4.03 -9.71 -6.57
C LEU A 37 -4.89 -10.31 -7.69
N GLN A 38 -5.50 -11.45 -7.45
CA GLN A 38 -6.39 -12.08 -8.41
C GLN A 38 -7.66 -11.27 -8.64
N GLY A 39 -8.18 -10.66 -7.59
CA GLY A 39 -9.37 -9.81 -7.65
C GLY A 39 -9.13 -8.40 -8.20
N GLY A 40 -7.88 -8.01 -8.40
CA GLY A 40 -7.53 -6.72 -8.98
C GLY A 40 -7.48 -5.55 -8.01
N LEU A 41 -7.72 -5.76 -6.72
CA LEU A 41 -7.59 -4.71 -5.70
C LEU A 41 -6.12 -4.37 -5.44
N ALA A 42 -5.29 -5.38 -5.23
CA ALA A 42 -3.86 -5.23 -5.18
C ALA A 42 -3.29 -5.36 -6.60
N LYS A 43 -2.40 -4.47 -6.98
CA LYS A 43 -1.80 -4.47 -8.32
C LYS A 43 -0.41 -5.09 -8.33
N ASP A 44 0.30 -4.99 -7.22
CA ASP A 44 1.62 -5.57 -7.04
C ASP A 44 1.90 -5.70 -5.55
N TRP A 45 2.71 -6.67 -5.19
CA TRP A 45 3.07 -6.93 -3.80
C TRP A 45 4.43 -7.61 -3.76
N GLY A 46 5.23 -7.26 -2.77
CA GLY A 46 6.53 -7.89 -2.59
C GLY A 46 6.91 -7.95 -1.13
N ILE A 47 7.74 -8.91 -0.78
CA ILE A 47 8.31 -9.07 0.55
C ILE A 47 9.83 -9.06 0.44
N CYS A 48 10.49 -8.36 1.37
CA CYS A 48 11.93 -8.38 1.46
C CYS A 48 12.42 -9.79 1.75
N VAL A 49 13.56 -10.17 1.18
CA VAL A 49 14.08 -11.53 1.30
C VAL A 49 14.32 -11.92 2.76
N ASP A 50 14.65 -10.94 3.61
CA ASP A 50 14.85 -11.16 5.05
C ASP A 50 13.55 -11.21 5.86
N GLY A 51 12.40 -11.01 5.22
CA GLY A 51 11.11 -11.04 5.88
C GLY A 51 10.77 -9.82 6.73
N SER A 52 11.62 -8.79 6.74
CA SER A 52 11.43 -7.60 7.60
C SER A 52 10.28 -6.70 7.19
N GLY A 53 9.90 -6.73 5.91
CA GLY A 53 8.86 -5.87 5.39
C GLY A 53 8.71 -6.05 3.89
N GLY A 54 8.04 -5.09 3.26
CA GLY A 54 7.80 -5.17 1.83
C GLY A 54 7.00 -3.97 1.34
N TYR A 55 6.36 -4.14 0.20
CA TYR A 55 5.56 -3.10 -0.41
C TYR A 55 4.26 -3.68 -0.98
N LEU A 56 3.32 -2.78 -1.23
CA LEU A 56 2.03 -3.12 -1.83
C LEU A 56 1.58 -1.94 -2.70
N ILE A 57 1.17 -2.21 -3.92
CA ILE A 57 0.49 -1.25 -4.78
C ILE A 57 -0.99 -1.61 -4.78
N TYR A 58 -1.82 -0.65 -4.39
CA TYR A 58 -3.24 -0.90 -4.14
C TYR A 58 -4.07 0.19 -4.80
N GLU A 59 -5.21 -0.20 -5.35
CA GLU A 59 -6.21 0.76 -5.82
C GLU A 59 -7.43 0.66 -4.92
N ALA A 60 -7.89 1.81 -4.42
CA ALA A 60 -9.04 1.88 -3.53
C ALA A 60 -9.84 3.14 -3.85
N PRO A 61 -11.17 3.12 -3.67
CA PRO A 61 -11.99 4.30 -3.93
C PRO A 61 -11.61 5.52 -3.09
N SER A 62 -11.11 5.28 -1.87
CA SER A 62 -10.71 6.34 -0.94
C SER A 62 -9.64 5.85 0.02
N GLU A 63 -9.01 6.80 0.73
CA GLU A 63 -8.06 6.48 1.80
C GLU A 63 -8.73 5.69 2.93
N ALA A 64 -10.00 5.98 3.22
CA ALA A 64 -10.75 5.26 4.25
C ALA A 64 -10.95 3.78 3.89
N ASP A 65 -11.24 3.48 2.63
CA ASP A 65 -11.37 2.10 2.17
C ASP A 65 -10.04 1.35 2.25
N LEU A 66 -8.94 2.02 1.89
CA LEU A 66 -7.61 1.45 2.02
C LEU A 66 -7.28 1.16 3.48
N PHE A 67 -7.54 2.11 4.38
CA PHE A 67 -7.30 1.94 5.81
C PHE A 67 -8.06 0.72 6.35
N ALA A 68 -9.33 0.59 5.96
CA ALA A 68 -10.14 -0.56 6.38
C ALA A 68 -9.53 -1.88 5.90
N SER A 69 -9.01 -1.93 4.68
CA SER A 69 -8.36 -3.13 4.14
C SER A 69 -7.06 -3.47 4.86
N LEU A 70 -6.31 -2.46 5.30
CA LEU A 70 -5.02 -2.67 5.98
C LEU A 70 -5.15 -2.94 7.47
N HIS A 71 -6.27 -2.56 8.07
CA HIS A 71 -6.46 -2.60 9.53
C HIS A 71 -6.19 -3.98 10.13
N LYS A 72 -6.58 -5.03 9.45
CA LYS A 72 -6.39 -6.42 9.91
C LYS A 72 -4.93 -6.82 10.10
N TRP A 73 -4.00 -6.10 9.44
CA TRP A 73 -2.56 -6.41 9.52
C TRP A 73 -1.84 -5.59 10.60
N MET A 74 -2.46 -4.51 11.08
CA MET A 74 -1.79 -3.51 11.94
C MET A 74 -1.48 -3.99 13.34
N SER A 75 -1.97 -5.16 13.75
CA SER A 75 -1.62 -5.73 15.05
C SER A 75 -0.13 -6.11 15.15
N HIS A 76 0.50 -6.46 14.01
CA HIS A 76 1.89 -6.88 13.97
C HIS A 76 2.73 -6.15 12.93
N VAL A 77 2.10 -5.33 12.10
CA VAL A 77 2.74 -4.69 10.94
C VAL A 77 2.47 -3.19 10.97
N ASP A 78 3.52 -2.40 10.80
CA ASP A 78 3.42 -0.96 10.60
C ASP A 78 3.34 -0.67 9.11
N VAL A 79 2.52 0.31 8.74
CA VAL A 79 2.34 0.70 7.35
C VAL A 79 2.62 2.18 7.16
N ASP A 80 3.25 2.52 6.03
CA ASP A 80 3.44 3.88 5.56
C ASP A 80 2.75 3.97 4.19
N VAL A 81 1.74 4.84 4.09
CA VAL A 81 0.87 4.91 2.93
C VAL A 81 1.10 6.23 2.20
N ARG A 82 1.31 6.13 0.88
CA ARG A 82 1.45 7.29 0.00
C ARG A 82 0.51 7.15 -1.18
N GLN A 83 -0.29 8.16 -1.43
CA GLN A 83 -1.03 8.22 -2.69
C GLN A 83 -0.05 8.55 -3.82
N VAL A 84 -0.15 7.83 -4.92
CA VAL A 84 0.72 8.02 -6.08
C VAL A 84 -0.11 8.32 -7.32
N LEU A 85 0.50 9.01 -8.27
CA LEU A 85 -0.12 9.32 -9.54
C LEU A 85 0.43 8.39 -10.62
N THR A 86 -0.40 8.07 -11.60
CA THR A 86 0.09 7.45 -12.82
C THR A 86 0.88 8.48 -13.62
N VAL A 87 1.65 8.05 -14.62
CA VAL A 87 2.40 8.98 -15.46
C VAL A 87 1.47 9.95 -16.20
N GLU A 88 0.30 9.47 -16.64
CA GLU A 88 -0.70 10.30 -17.29
C GLU A 88 -1.25 11.36 -16.34
N GLN A 89 -1.58 10.98 -15.11
CA GLN A 89 -2.04 11.92 -14.09
C GLN A 89 -0.97 12.95 -13.74
N ALA A 90 0.28 12.52 -13.66
CA ALA A 90 1.40 13.42 -13.38
C ALA A 90 1.57 14.45 -14.51
N ILE A 91 1.47 14.02 -15.77
CA ILE A 91 1.53 14.90 -16.91
C ILE A 91 0.41 15.94 -16.87
N GLU A 92 -0.82 15.48 -16.63
CA GLU A 92 -1.98 16.38 -16.56
C GLU A 92 -1.85 17.39 -15.44
N SER A 93 -1.40 16.95 -14.27
CA SER A 93 -1.18 17.85 -13.11
C SER A 93 -0.13 18.90 -13.40
N ARG A 94 0.97 18.53 -14.08
CA ARG A 94 2.03 19.48 -14.45
C ARG A 94 1.53 20.49 -15.46
N LYS A 95 0.78 20.06 -16.46
CA LYS A 95 0.19 20.96 -17.46
C LYS A 95 -0.77 21.95 -16.81
N ALA A 96 -1.64 21.49 -15.92
CA ALA A 96 -2.58 22.35 -15.20
C ALA A 96 -1.84 23.38 -14.35
N ALA A 97 -0.79 22.96 -13.61
CA ALA A 97 0.01 23.87 -12.80
C ALA A 97 0.73 24.92 -13.64
N ALA A 98 1.31 24.51 -14.78
CA ALA A 98 1.98 25.42 -15.70
C ALA A 98 1.01 26.44 -16.28
N SER A 99 -0.20 26.01 -16.66
CA SER A 99 -1.24 26.90 -17.17
C SER A 99 -1.66 27.94 -16.13
N GLN A 100 -1.85 27.52 -14.88
CA GLN A 100 -2.20 28.45 -13.79
C GLN A 100 -1.06 29.43 -13.48
N ALA A 101 0.18 28.96 -13.47
CA ALA A 101 1.34 29.82 -13.25
C ALA A 101 1.44 30.89 -14.34
N GLY A 102 1.22 30.52 -15.61
CA GLY A 102 1.18 31.46 -16.71
C GLY A 102 0.10 32.50 -16.55
N LYS A 103 -1.08 32.11 -16.09
CA LYS A 103 -2.18 33.03 -15.85
C LYS A 103 -1.90 34.01 -14.68
N GLN A 104 -1.19 33.54 -13.65
CA GLN A 104 -0.85 34.37 -12.49
C GLN A 104 0.20 35.43 -12.84
N VAL A 105 1.10 35.13 -13.76
CA VAL A 105 2.18 36.02 -14.15
C VAL A 105 1.68 37.08 -15.12
N SER A 106 0.67 36.79 -15.88
CA SER A 106 0.06 37.73 -16.81
C SER A 106 -1.01 38.59 -16.12
#